data_caeec7ae3ee10481bfa7659ce4d8c0f0
#
_entry.id   caeec7ae3ee10481bfa7659ce4d8c0f0
#
_cell.length_a   1.000
_cell.length_b   1.000
_cell.length_c   1.000
_cell.angle_alpha   90.00
_cell.angle_beta   90.00
_cell.angle_gamma   90.00
#
_symmetry.space_group_name_H-M   'P 1'
#
loop_
_entity.id
_entity.type
_entity.pdbx_description
1 polymer ?
#
loop_
_entity_poly.entity_id
_entity_poly.type
_entity_poly.pdbx_seq_one_letter_code
_entity_poly.pdbx_strand_id
1 'polypeptide(L)' 'ESDMKLRPDLSTAYIDPFYQQTTLFLFCDVLNPDTDEPYNRDPRSIAKKALTYVQSSGVGDTVYFGPEAEFFIFDDVRW' A
#
# COMPACT_ATOMS: atom_id res chain seq x y z
N GLU A 1 -0.35 15.04 17.42
CA GLU A 1 -0.49 14.73 17.58
C GLU A 1 -0.58 13.74 17.27
N SER A 2 -0.53 13.25 16.61
CA SER A 2 -0.75 12.17 16.83
C SER A 2 -0.29 11.16 15.96
N ASP A 3 0.18 10.10 16.53
CA ASP A 3 0.60 8.94 15.77
C ASP A 3 -0.60 8.34 15.12
N MET A 4 -0.43 7.91 13.88
CA MET A 4 -1.46 7.17 13.17
C MET A 4 -1.40 5.69 13.57
N LYS A 5 -2.49 5.00 13.34
CA LYS A 5 -2.61 3.58 13.63
C LYS A 5 -2.46 2.79 12.35
N LEU A 6 -1.69 1.72 12.39
CA LEU A 6 -1.49 0.84 11.25
C LEU A 6 -2.25 -0.46 11.42
N ARG A 7 -2.92 -0.88 10.38
CA ARG A 7 -3.58 -2.20 10.35
C ARG A 7 -2.95 -3.02 9.24
N PRO A 8 -2.22 -4.10 9.59
CA PRO A 8 -1.58 -4.92 8.57
C PRO A 8 -2.58 -5.62 7.66
N ASP A 9 -2.23 -5.67 6.39
CA ASP A 9 -2.96 -6.47 5.42
C ASP A 9 -2.21 -7.78 5.25
N LEU A 10 -2.70 -8.84 5.88
CA LEU A 10 -2.00 -10.12 5.93
C LEU A 10 -1.88 -10.77 4.56
N SER A 11 -2.74 -10.42 3.62
CA SER A 11 -2.66 -10.97 2.26
C SER A 11 -1.43 -10.47 1.51
N THR A 12 -0.77 -9.43 2.01
CA THR A 12 0.41 -8.86 1.38
C THR A 12 1.73 -9.34 2.00
N ALA A 13 1.66 -10.28 2.95
CA ALA A 13 2.84 -10.72 3.68
C ALA A 13 3.82 -11.47 2.79
N TYR A 14 5.09 -11.13 2.90
CA TYR A 14 6.15 -11.89 2.26
C TYR A 14 7.45 -11.70 2.99
N ILE A 15 8.41 -12.61 2.75
CA ILE A 15 9.75 -12.52 3.32
C ILE A 15 10.58 -11.64 2.39
N ASP A 16 11.16 -10.59 2.97
CA ASP A 16 12.00 -9.66 2.21
C ASP A 16 13.34 -10.33 1.90
N PRO A 17 13.69 -10.48 0.62
CA PRO A 17 14.92 -11.21 0.25
C PRO A 17 16.20 -10.38 0.42
N PHE A 18 16.10 -9.10 0.74
CA PHE A 18 17.25 -8.21 0.75
C PHE A 18 17.92 -8.06 2.10
N TYR A 19 17.37 -8.65 3.14
CA TYR A 19 17.94 -8.59 4.48
C TYR A 19 18.58 -9.90 4.87
N GLN A 20 19.70 -9.82 5.58
CA GLN A 20 20.39 -11.01 6.06
C GLN A 20 19.56 -11.76 7.10
N GLN A 21 18.92 -11.03 7.98
CA GLN A 21 18.02 -11.63 8.94
C GLN A 21 16.65 -11.80 8.31
N THR A 22 15.97 -12.87 8.65
CA THR A 22 14.62 -13.10 8.16
C THR A 22 13.72 -11.94 8.55
N THR A 23 13.18 -11.27 7.55
CA THR A 23 12.37 -10.07 7.72
C THR A 23 11.03 -10.27 7.04
N LEU A 24 9.95 -10.07 7.79
CA LEU A 24 8.61 -10.12 7.25
C LEU A 24 8.18 -8.73 6.81
N PHE A 25 7.71 -8.64 5.58
CA PHE A 25 7.20 -7.39 5.02
C PHE A 25 5.68 -7.46 4.90
N LEU A 26 5.02 -6.37 5.29
CA LEU A 26 3.56 -6.25 5.21
C LEU A 26 3.19 -4.85 4.76
N PHE A 27 2.21 -4.76 3.88
CA PHE A 27 1.55 -3.48 3.65
C PHE A 27 0.48 -3.28 4.72
N CYS A 28 0.27 -2.02 5.08
CA CYS A 28 -0.69 -1.67 6.12
C CYS A 28 -1.63 -0.59 5.62
N ASP A 29 -2.85 -0.64 6.12
CA ASP A 29 -3.76 0.49 6.00
C ASP A 29 -3.46 1.47 7.14
N VAL A 30 -3.63 2.75 6.87
CA VAL A 30 -3.46 3.79 7.88
C VAL A 30 -4.83 4.18 8.39
N LEU A 31 -4.99 4.13 9.70
CA LEU A 31 -6.26 4.44 10.35
C LEU A 31 -6.11 5.67 11.23
N ASN A 32 -7.23 6.34 11.41
CA ASN A 32 -7.35 7.40 12.38
C ASN A 32 -7.31 6.77 13.78
N PRO A 33 -6.39 7.18 14.66
CA PRO A 33 -6.23 6.51 15.96
C PRO A 33 -7.43 6.69 16.88
N ASP A 34 -8.22 7.74 16.69
CA ASP A 34 -9.35 8.02 17.56
C ASP A 34 -10.60 7.22 17.20
N THR A 35 -10.79 6.96 15.92
CA THR A 35 -12.03 6.38 15.42
C THR A 35 -11.85 5.01 14.78
N ASP A 36 -10.60 4.61 14.51
CA ASP A 36 -10.27 3.40 13.75
C ASP A 36 -10.82 3.41 12.33
N GLU A 37 -11.23 4.57 11.85
CA GLU A 37 -11.67 4.71 10.48
C GLU A 37 -10.49 4.91 9.55
N PRO A 38 -10.60 4.50 8.27
CA PRO A 38 -9.53 4.72 7.31
C PRO A 38 -9.15 6.19 7.22
N TYR A 39 -7.84 6.46 7.24
CA TYR A 39 -7.35 7.81 7.08
C TYR A 39 -7.56 8.24 5.63
N ASN A 40 -8.23 9.37 5.43
CA ASN A 40 -8.69 9.77 4.09
C ASN A 40 -7.58 10.24 3.16
N ARG A 41 -6.37 10.44 3.68
CA ARG A 41 -5.21 10.79 2.85
C ARG A 41 -4.27 9.61 2.59
N ASP A 42 -4.61 8.44 3.10
CA ASP A 42 -3.86 7.23 2.81
C ASP A 42 -4.14 6.79 1.37
N PRO A 43 -3.12 6.66 0.52
CA PRO A 43 -3.32 6.21 -0.87
C PRO A 43 -4.08 4.89 -0.97
N ARG A 44 -3.84 3.95 -0.06
CA ARG A 44 -4.57 2.68 -0.06
C ARG A 44 -6.05 2.88 0.23
N SER A 45 -6.40 3.82 1.10
CA SER A 45 -7.81 4.15 1.36
C SER A 45 -8.48 4.70 0.12
N ILE A 46 -7.79 5.55 -0.63
CA ILE A 46 -8.31 6.12 -1.88
C ILE A 46 -8.51 5.02 -2.91
N ALA A 47 -7.55 4.11 -3.04
CA ALA A 47 -7.65 2.99 -3.97
C ALA A 47 -8.84 2.09 -3.62
N LYS A 48 -9.07 1.82 -2.34
CA LYS A 48 -10.20 1.02 -1.90
C LYS A 48 -11.52 1.70 -2.19
N LYS A 49 -11.60 3.02 -2.02
CA LYS A 49 -12.80 3.78 -2.37
C LYS A 49 -13.07 3.71 -3.87
N ALA A 50 -12.04 3.81 -4.68
CA ALA A 50 -12.19 3.71 -6.13
C ALA A 50 -12.70 2.34 -6.54
N LEU A 51 -12.16 1.28 -5.94
CA LEU A 51 -12.62 -0.09 -6.21
C LEU A 51 -14.10 -0.25 -5.82
N THR A 52 -14.47 0.22 -4.64
CA THR A 52 -15.86 0.17 -4.17
C THR A 52 -16.78 0.92 -5.13
N TYR A 53 -16.35 2.07 -5.62
CA TYR A 53 -17.13 2.87 -6.57
C TYR A 53 -17.35 2.10 -7.87
N VAL A 54 -16.30 1.48 -8.42
CA VAL A 54 -16.43 0.70 -9.65
C VAL A 54 -17.44 -0.43 -9.47
N GLN A 55 -17.34 -1.16 -8.36
CA GLN A 55 -18.23 -2.29 -8.09
C GLN A 55 -19.67 -1.84 -7.88
N SER A 56 -19.88 -0.77 -7.11
CA SER A 56 -21.23 -0.30 -6.79
C SER A 56 -21.90 0.39 -7.97
N SER A 57 -21.13 0.96 -8.89
CA SER A 57 -21.67 1.62 -10.07
C SER A 57 -22.11 0.66 -11.16
N GLY A 58 -21.74 -0.61 -11.03
CA GLY A 58 -22.08 -1.61 -12.05
C GLY A 58 -21.21 -1.56 -13.30
N VAL A 59 -20.15 -0.74 -13.28
CA VAL A 59 -19.24 -0.65 -14.42
C VAL A 59 -18.39 -1.90 -14.55
N GLY A 60 -17.99 -2.49 -13.42
CA GLY A 60 -17.17 -3.70 -13.40
C GLY A 60 -17.07 -4.28 -12.02
N ASP A 61 -16.58 -5.51 -11.94
CA ASP A 61 -16.39 -6.21 -10.68
C ASP A 61 -14.95 -6.18 -10.22
N THR A 62 -14.03 -6.07 -11.16
CA THR A 62 -12.60 -6.23 -10.92
C THR A 62 -11.84 -5.14 -11.64
N VAL A 63 -10.79 -4.65 -11.00
CA VAL A 63 -9.91 -3.63 -11.57
C VAL A 63 -8.49 -4.20 -11.62
N TYR A 64 -7.86 -4.11 -12.78
CA TYR A 64 -6.48 -4.52 -12.96
C TYR A 64 -5.63 -3.28 -13.24
N PHE A 65 -4.45 -3.27 -12.65
CA PHE A 65 -3.45 -2.23 -12.91
C PHE A 65 -2.18 -2.89 -13.40
N GLY A 66 -1.48 -2.22 -14.30
CA GLY A 66 -0.19 -2.69 -14.80
C GLY A 66 0.89 -1.69 -14.49
N PRO A 67 1.36 -1.62 -13.24
CA PRO A 67 2.40 -0.67 -12.90
C PRO A 67 3.72 -1.04 -13.57
N GLU A 68 4.49 -0.01 -13.92
CA GLU A 68 5.82 -0.19 -14.49
C GLU A 68 6.80 0.53 -13.58
N ALA A 69 7.59 -0.25 -12.85
CA ALA A 69 8.60 0.30 -11.95
C ALA A 69 9.93 0.34 -12.66
N GLU A 70 10.54 1.51 -12.74
CA GLU A 70 11.78 1.71 -13.46
C GLU A 70 12.83 2.32 -12.55
N PHE A 71 14.07 1.92 -12.76
CA PHE A 71 15.18 2.49 -12.01
C PHE A 71 16.46 2.36 -12.82
N PHE A 72 17.47 3.13 -12.42
CA PHE A 72 18.79 3.07 -13.04
C PHE A 72 19.77 2.44 -12.05
N ILE A 73 20.73 1.73 -12.60
CA ILE A 73 21.86 1.21 -11.82
C ILE A 73 23.09 1.94 -12.33
N PHE A 74 23.78 2.62 -11.43
CA PHE A 74 24.96 3.40 -11.78
C PHE A 74 26.20 2.71 -11.21
N ASP A 75 27.27 2.70 -12.00
CA ASP A 75 28.56 2.25 -11.47
C ASP A 75 29.15 3.29 -10.52
N ASP A 76 28.88 4.56 -10.79
CA ASP A 76 29.44 5.65 -10.00
C ASP A 76 28.58 6.90 -10.21
N VAL A 77 28.53 7.74 -9.17
CA VAL A 77 27.85 9.03 -9.24
C VAL A 77 28.81 10.08 -8.68
N ARG A 78 29.10 11.08 -9.48
CA ARG A 78 30.02 12.16 -9.11
C ARG A 78 29.42 13.51 -9.45
N TRP A 79 29.74 14.48 -8.59
CA TRP A 79 29.38 15.88 -8.82
C TRP A 79 30.39 16.83 -8.21
#